data_bc9196b3b54fee23e6a33611363ea9a0
#
_entry.id   bc9196b3b54fee23e6a33611363ea9a0
#
_cell.length_a   1.000
_cell.length_b   1.000
_cell.length_c   1.000
_cell.angle_alpha   90.00
_cell.angle_beta   90.00
_cell.angle_gamma   90.00
#
_symmetry.space_group_name_H-M   'P 1'
#
loop_
_entity.id
_entity.type
_entity.pdbx_description
1 polymer ?
#
loop_
_entity_poly.entity_id
_entity_poly.type
_entity_poly.pdbx_seq_one_letter_code
_entity_poly.pdbx_strand_id
1 'polypeptide(L)'
;MMRSSRAMRARRASMPGTWTWRNTLVSTTTRKQSDIVFVAGINGDTWRYPGHRRVLAATSPVFAALLACKTDVIVVDYIDRRGFEQLLRYHYCEPTQLNSVATARCALDAAYKFLCSPLAERCARRLDEMLDAGVALEILRDLRFLCARLPGAASAPPLPALSDDAAARSLAQCSRWCDSLAHNALLVLDDDADTALNDERLEDLTYEDLALIVKRDTLRVSSELVLAEALSRWATAACKRTKRELTSANKRAALGELAYCPRYLLLSGEELDRALSLELLEPMERALVTARARKLSAPVPVGAEQESLLRRWARPRPTEPAALPVHLSPRSEPPVEEPQPSKLCARRPKRPKQPSFAPEEKRKKKGCCACFGEGLLRAFICLFD
;
A
#
# COMPACT_ATOMS: atom_id res chain seq x y z
N MET A 1 0.11 59.63 -26.99
CA MET A 1 -1.15 58.98 -27.39
C MET A 1 -0.82 57.89 -28.39
N MET A 2 -0.90 56.65 -28.04
CA MET A 2 -1.26 55.49 -28.82
C MET A 2 -0.89 54.23 -28.03
N ARG A 3 -1.91 53.56 -27.52
CA ARG A 3 -1.81 52.32 -26.75
C ARG A 3 -1.62 51.18 -27.74
N SER A 4 -0.50 50.47 -27.62
CA SER A 4 -0.26 49.27 -28.39
C SER A 4 -0.77 48.07 -27.61
N SER A 5 -1.85 47.50 -28.10
CA SER A 5 -2.43 46.22 -27.63
C SER A 5 -1.54 45.08 -28.05
N ARG A 6 -0.78 44.52 -27.09
CA ARG A 6 -0.03 43.27 -27.31
C ARG A 6 -1.00 42.11 -27.13
N ALA A 7 -1.51 41.60 -28.25
CA ALA A 7 -2.27 40.35 -28.29
C ALA A 7 -1.39 39.20 -27.79
N MET A 8 -1.78 38.61 -26.64
CA MET A 8 -1.22 37.33 -26.19
C MET A 8 -1.62 36.23 -27.19
N ARG A 9 -0.70 35.83 -28.04
CA ARG A 9 -0.79 34.58 -28.78
C ARG A 9 -0.73 33.43 -27.78
N ALA A 10 -1.87 32.82 -27.49
CA ALA A 10 -1.94 31.53 -26.82
C ALA A 10 -1.08 30.54 -27.63
N ARG A 11 0.04 30.13 -27.07
CA ARG A 11 0.81 28.99 -27.59
C ARG A 11 -0.10 27.77 -27.51
N ARG A 12 -0.56 27.28 -28.64
CA ARG A 12 -1.10 25.92 -28.77
C ARG A 12 0.00 24.97 -28.32
N ALA A 13 -0.11 24.48 -27.08
CA ALA A 13 0.67 23.34 -26.64
C ALA A 13 0.32 22.18 -27.60
N SER A 14 1.33 21.72 -28.31
CA SER A 14 1.24 20.52 -29.12
C SER A 14 0.76 19.38 -28.22
N MET A 15 -0.46 18.88 -28.49
CA MET A 15 -1.02 17.71 -27.84
C MET A 15 -0.04 16.54 -28.00
N PRO A 16 0.45 15.91 -26.93
CA PRO A 16 1.23 14.68 -27.08
C PRO A 16 0.29 13.60 -27.65
N GLY A 17 0.82 12.91 -28.63
CA GLY A 17 0.33 11.84 -29.45
C GLY A 17 -1.00 11.21 -29.13
N THR A 18 -1.91 11.22 -30.11
CA THR A 18 -3.04 10.29 -30.19
C THR A 18 -2.53 8.87 -30.09
N TRP A 19 -2.56 8.29 -28.90
CA TRP A 19 -2.29 6.89 -28.70
C TRP A 19 -3.36 6.10 -29.46
N THR A 20 -2.95 5.47 -30.54
CA THR A 20 -3.81 4.51 -31.25
C THR A 20 -3.91 3.29 -30.35
N TRP A 21 -5.10 3.02 -29.83
CA TRP A 21 -5.49 1.81 -29.14
C TRP A 21 -5.25 0.56 -30.02
N ARG A 22 -4.01 0.17 -30.20
CA ARG A 22 -3.68 -1.12 -30.77
C ARG A 22 -3.55 -2.08 -29.60
N ASN A 23 -4.54 -2.92 -29.45
CA ASN A 23 -4.55 -4.21 -28.73
C ASN A 23 -4.80 -4.28 -27.24
N THR A 24 -5.57 -3.40 -26.53
CA THR A 24 -5.70 -3.72 -25.11
C THR A 24 -7.03 -3.42 -24.42
N LEU A 25 -8.04 -2.91 -25.02
CA LEU A 25 -9.33 -2.78 -24.33
C LEU A 25 -10.47 -2.98 -25.29
N VAL A 26 -11.32 -3.93 -24.94
CA VAL A 26 -12.62 -4.19 -25.54
C VAL A 26 -12.55 -4.88 -26.91
N SER A 27 -13.12 -6.08 -26.98
CA SER A 27 -13.45 -6.79 -28.20
C SER A 27 -13.82 -5.81 -29.33
N THR A 28 -13.33 -6.05 -30.53
CA THR A 28 -13.52 -5.21 -31.73
C THR A 28 -14.97 -4.80 -32.00
N THR A 29 -15.93 -5.49 -31.41
CA THR A 29 -17.39 -5.24 -31.53
C THR A 29 -17.83 -4.05 -30.65
N THR A 30 -17.24 -3.82 -29.48
CA THR A 30 -17.61 -2.75 -28.53
C THR A 30 -16.99 -1.40 -28.86
N ARG A 31 -15.89 -1.36 -29.63
CA ARG A 31 -15.21 -0.13 -30.02
C ARG A 31 -16.01 0.82 -30.90
N LYS A 32 -16.99 0.31 -31.60
CA LYS A 32 -17.77 1.09 -32.58
C LYS A 32 -18.91 1.94 -32.00
N GLN A 33 -19.22 1.82 -30.71
CA GLN A 33 -20.40 2.46 -30.10
C GLN A 33 -20.16 3.14 -28.75
N SER A 34 -18.91 3.56 -28.44
CA SER A 34 -18.68 4.34 -27.22
C SER A 34 -19.45 5.66 -27.29
N ASP A 35 -20.22 5.94 -26.24
CA ASP A 35 -21.06 7.12 -26.09
C ASP A 35 -20.57 8.13 -25.04
N ILE A 36 -19.37 7.85 -24.46
CA ILE A 36 -18.71 8.71 -23.47
C ILE A 36 -17.21 8.58 -23.60
N VAL A 37 -16.49 9.64 -23.24
CA VAL A 37 -15.03 9.64 -23.12
C VAL A 37 -14.65 10.14 -21.73
N PHE A 38 -13.86 9.34 -21.00
CA PHE A 38 -13.21 9.77 -19.75
C PHE A 38 -11.82 10.32 -20.07
N VAL A 39 -11.44 11.42 -19.40
CA VAL A 39 -10.08 11.94 -19.40
C VAL A 39 -9.55 11.73 -17.98
N ALA A 40 -8.76 10.69 -17.78
CA ALA A 40 -8.29 10.32 -16.44
C ALA A 40 -6.77 10.44 -16.32
N GLY A 41 -6.32 10.91 -15.17
CA GLY A 41 -4.91 11.06 -14.83
C GLY A 41 -4.66 12.22 -13.87
N ILE A 42 -3.51 12.21 -13.22
CA ILE A 42 -3.06 13.22 -12.26
C ILE A 42 -1.85 13.98 -12.81
N ASN A 43 -1.63 15.19 -12.32
CA ASN A 43 -0.44 16.01 -12.63
C ASN A 43 -0.16 16.21 -14.14
N GLY A 44 -1.22 16.23 -14.97
CA GLY A 44 -1.08 16.44 -16.41
C GLY A 44 -0.78 15.17 -17.22
N ASP A 45 -0.49 14.03 -16.59
CA ASP A 45 -0.39 12.72 -17.26
C ASP A 45 -1.77 12.10 -17.46
N THR A 46 -2.53 12.66 -18.40
CA THR A 46 -3.93 12.28 -18.64
C THR A 46 -4.08 11.46 -19.92
N TRP A 47 -4.98 10.46 -19.86
CA TRP A 47 -5.34 9.63 -21.00
C TRP A 47 -6.84 9.67 -21.25
N ARG A 48 -7.21 9.41 -22.50
CA ARG A 48 -8.61 9.37 -22.93
C ARG A 48 -9.09 7.93 -23.06
N TYR A 49 -10.16 7.61 -22.33
CA TYR A 49 -10.76 6.28 -22.26
C TYR A 49 -12.18 6.33 -22.81
N PRO A 50 -12.46 5.69 -23.95
CA PRO A 50 -13.84 5.54 -24.43
C PRO A 50 -14.60 4.59 -23.51
N GLY A 51 -15.88 4.85 -23.30
CA GLY A 51 -16.74 4.04 -22.45
C GLY A 51 -18.18 3.97 -22.94
N HIS A 52 -19.00 3.16 -22.24
CA HIS A 52 -20.41 3.00 -22.49
C HIS A 52 -21.21 3.36 -21.26
N ARG A 53 -22.01 4.42 -21.32
CA ARG A 53 -22.80 4.94 -20.19
C ARG A 53 -23.62 3.85 -19.53
N ARG A 54 -24.38 3.09 -20.34
CA ARG A 54 -25.28 2.05 -19.81
C ARG A 54 -24.53 0.95 -19.04
N VAL A 55 -23.39 0.49 -19.58
CA VAL A 55 -22.58 -0.56 -18.94
C VAL A 55 -22.01 -0.07 -17.62
N LEU A 56 -21.34 1.07 -17.64
CA LEU A 56 -20.65 1.59 -16.46
C LEU A 56 -21.62 2.02 -15.37
N ALA A 57 -22.74 2.68 -15.73
CA ALA A 57 -23.76 3.05 -14.75
C ALA A 57 -24.44 1.84 -14.10
N ALA A 58 -24.59 0.72 -14.82
CA ALA A 58 -25.16 -0.50 -14.28
C ALA A 58 -24.20 -1.24 -13.31
N THR A 59 -22.89 -1.05 -13.45
CA THR A 59 -21.88 -1.82 -12.71
C THR A 59 -21.30 -1.09 -11.50
N SER A 60 -21.50 0.23 -11.39
CA SER A 60 -20.98 1.03 -10.27
C SER A 60 -21.90 2.22 -9.96
N PRO A 61 -22.26 2.41 -8.68
CA PRO A 61 -23.05 3.57 -8.25
C PRO A 61 -22.29 4.88 -8.45
N VAL A 62 -20.95 4.88 -8.35
CA VAL A 62 -20.12 6.06 -8.59
C VAL A 62 -20.14 6.41 -10.08
N PHE A 63 -20.01 5.44 -10.97
CA PHE A 63 -20.19 5.69 -12.39
C PHE A 63 -21.61 6.14 -12.72
N ALA A 64 -22.65 5.56 -12.11
CA ALA A 64 -24.02 6.01 -12.30
C ALA A 64 -24.20 7.49 -11.95
N ALA A 65 -23.62 7.93 -10.83
CA ALA A 65 -23.66 9.33 -10.39
C ALA A 65 -22.88 10.25 -11.35
N LEU A 66 -21.66 9.88 -11.75
CA LEU A 66 -20.85 10.64 -12.69
C LEU A 66 -21.50 10.76 -14.06
N LEU A 67 -22.18 9.71 -14.51
CA LEU A 67 -22.83 9.63 -15.82
C LEU A 67 -24.24 10.24 -15.85
N ALA A 68 -24.78 10.71 -14.72
CA ALA A 68 -26.05 11.43 -14.67
C ALA A 68 -26.01 12.77 -15.45
N CYS A 69 -24.81 13.35 -15.59
CA CYS A 69 -24.61 14.52 -16.45
C CYS A 69 -24.65 14.11 -17.94
N LYS A 70 -25.17 15.03 -18.81
CA LYS A 70 -25.29 14.79 -20.25
C LYS A 70 -24.04 15.19 -21.06
N THR A 71 -22.87 15.27 -20.42
CA THR A 71 -21.62 15.65 -21.07
C THR A 71 -20.99 14.45 -21.78
N ASP A 72 -20.45 14.65 -22.98
CA ASP A 72 -19.79 13.58 -23.73
C ASP A 72 -18.36 13.29 -23.23
N VAL A 73 -17.82 14.17 -22.40
CA VAL A 73 -16.48 14.03 -21.82
C VAL A 73 -16.57 14.26 -20.31
N ILE A 74 -16.01 13.32 -19.53
CA ILE A 74 -15.88 13.42 -18.08
C ILE A 74 -14.40 13.45 -17.73
N VAL A 75 -13.99 14.46 -16.95
CA VAL A 75 -12.63 14.59 -16.44
C VAL A 75 -12.55 13.94 -15.04
N VAL A 76 -11.56 13.06 -14.86
CA VAL A 76 -11.25 12.36 -13.60
C VAL A 76 -9.79 12.65 -13.28
N ASP A 77 -9.52 13.80 -12.70
CA ASP A 77 -8.18 14.35 -12.43
C ASP A 77 -7.59 13.94 -11.07
N TYR A 78 -8.34 13.18 -10.29
CA TYR A 78 -8.00 12.71 -8.94
C TYR A 78 -7.59 11.23 -8.88
N ILE A 79 -7.45 10.54 -10.03
CA ILE A 79 -7.04 9.14 -10.12
C ILE A 79 -5.94 8.99 -11.16
N ASP A 80 -4.89 8.23 -10.81
CA ASP A 80 -3.84 7.87 -11.77
C ASP A 80 -4.42 7.10 -12.95
N ARG A 81 -3.97 7.42 -14.17
CA ARG A 81 -4.44 6.80 -15.42
C ARG A 81 -4.34 5.27 -15.41
N ARG A 82 -3.27 4.71 -14.80
CA ARG A 82 -3.08 3.25 -14.68
C ARG A 82 -4.16 2.63 -13.81
N GLY A 83 -4.49 3.28 -12.68
CA GLY A 83 -5.56 2.85 -11.79
C GLY A 83 -6.92 2.90 -12.46
N PHE A 84 -7.21 3.98 -13.18
CA PHE A 84 -8.46 4.13 -13.92
C PHE A 84 -8.60 3.08 -15.03
N GLU A 85 -7.52 2.75 -15.73
CA GLU A 85 -7.50 1.67 -16.72
C GLU A 85 -7.89 0.31 -16.09
N GLN A 86 -7.28 -0.06 -14.95
CA GLN A 86 -7.61 -1.32 -14.27
C GLN A 86 -9.06 -1.35 -13.76
N LEU A 87 -9.57 -0.20 -13.31
CA LEU A 87 -10.97 -0.06 -12.91
C LEU A 87 -11.92 -0.31 -14.10
N LEU A 88 -11.65 0.29 -15.25
CA LEU A 88 -12.44 0.03 -16.46
C LEU A 88 -12.37 -1.42 -16.90
N ARG A 89 -11.16 -2.03 -16.94
CA ARG A 89 -10.99 -3.45 -17.26
C ARG A 89 -11.88 -4.32 -16.38
N TYR A 90 -11.88 -4.04 -15.07
CA TYR A 90 -12.70 -4.78 -14.12
C TYR A 90 -14.20 -4.67 -14.46
N HIS A 91 -14.71 -3.45 -14.70
CA HIS A 91 -16.13 -3.23 -15.03
C HIS A 91 -16.56 -3.79 -16.38
N TYR A 92 -15.61 -3.97 -17.31
CA TYR A 92 -15.83 -4.66 -18.58
C TYR A 92 -15.56 -6.17 -18.53
N CYS A 93 -15.37 -6.73 -17.32
CA CYS A 93 -15.06 -8.16 -17.11
C CYS A 93 -13.78 -8.61 -17.83
N GLU A 94 -12.84 -7.69 -18.09
CA GLU A 94 -11.54 -8.00 -18.65
C GLU A 94 -10.53 -8.36 -17.54
N PRO A 95 -9.49 -9.15 -17.83
CA PRO A 95 -8.45 -9.45 -16.88
C PRO A 95 -7.69 -8.19 -16.48
N THR A 96 -7.60 -7.92 -15.18
CA THR A 96 -6.80 -6.83 -14.63
C THR A 96 -5.32 -7.17 -14.69
N GLN A 97 -4.49 -6.18 -15.02
CA GLN A 97 -3.04 -6.33 -15.17
C GLN A 97 -2.31 -5.71 -13.99
N LEU A 98 -2.24 -6.43 -12.86
CA LEU A 98 -1.61 -5.97 -11.62
C LEU A 98 -0.18 -6.52 -11.51
N ASN A 99 0.66 -6.21 -12.52
CA ASN A 99 1.98 -6.83 -12.68
C ASN A 99 3.09 -6.10 -11.89
N SER A 100 2.84 -4.89 -11.40
CA SER A 100 3.78 -4.12 -10.59
C SER A 100 3.10 -3.52 -9.36
N VAL A 101 3.87 -3.29 -8.30
CA VAL A 101 3.43 -2.62 -7.07
C VAL A 101 2.77 -1.28 -7.40
N ALA A 102 3.40 -0.45 -8.23
CA ALA A 102 2.87 0.85 -8.63
C ALA A 102 1.50 0.75 -9.32
N THR A 103 1.32 -0.19 -10.26
CA THR A 103 0.02 -0.38 -10.94
C THR A 103 -1.04 -0.92 -9.99
N ALA A 104 -0.69 -1.88 -9.12
CA ALA A 104 -1.62 -2.47 -8.16
C ALA A 104 -2.07 -1.44 -7.11
N ARG A 105 -1.16 -0.55 -6.65
CA ARG A 105 -1.50 0.57 -5.75
C ARG A 105 -2.44 1.57 -6.42
N CYS A 106 -2.14 2.01 -7.63
CA CYS A 106 -3.02 2.92 -8.39
C CYS A 106 -4.41 2.29 -8.61
N ALA A 107 -4.47 0.98 -8.86
CA ALA A 107 -5.73 0.25 -9.01
C ALA A 107 -6.49 0.14 -7.67
N LEU A 108 -5.79 -0.03 -6.56
CA LEU A 108 -6.38 -0.04 -5.22
C LEU A 108 -7.00 1.32 -4.87
N ASP A 109 -6.29 2.42 -5.13
CA ASP A 109 -6.79 3.78 -4.96
C ASP A 109 -8.05 4.03 -5.81
N ALA A 110 -8.02 3.64 -7.08
CA ALA A 110 -9.18 3.74 -7.97
C ALA A 110 -10.37 2.90 -7.47
N ALA A 111 -10.11 1.66 -7.04
CA ALA A 111 -11.14 0.77 -6.49
C ALA A 111 -11.78 1.34 -5.22
N TYR A 112 -10.98 1.95 -4.34
CA TYR A 112 -11.46 2.62 -3.14
C TYR A 112 -12.37 3.80 -3.48
N LYS A 113 -11.90 4.72 -4.34
CA LYS A 113 -12.64 5.93 -4.75
C LYS A 113 -13.93 5.62 -5.52
N PHE A 114 -13.97 4.49 -6.22
CA PHE A 114 -15.15 4.02 -6.95
C PHE A 114 -15.98 2.98 -6.20
N LEU A 115 -15.67 2.75 -4.90
CA LEU A 115 -16.39 1.82 -4.03
C LEU A 115 -16.48 0.40 -4.58
N CYS A 116 -15.44 -0.03 -5.30
CA CYS A 116 -15.35 -1.35 -5.93
C CYS A 116 -14.59 -2.32 -5.02
N SER A 117 -15.28 -2.80 -3.97
CA SER A 117 -14.67 -3.70 -2.96
C SER A 117 -14.05 -4.98 -3.56
N PRO A 118 -14.64 -5.66 -4.58
CA PRO A 118 -14.01 -6.86 -5.13
C PRO A 118 -12.72 -6.56 -5.91
N LEU A 119 -12.59 -5.38 -6.51
CA LEU A 119 -11.33 -4.97 -7.13
C LEU A 119 -10.31 -4.58 -6.06
N ALA A 120 -10.75 -3.89 -5.00
CA ALA A 120 -9.89 -3.54 -3.86
C ALA A 120 -9.31 -4.81 -3.20
N GLU A 121 -10.13 -5.84 -2.97
CA GLU A 121 -9.68 -7.15 -2.50
C GLU A 121 -8.60 -7.76 -3.39
N ARG A 122 -8.87 -7.81 -4.71
CA ARG A 122 -7.92 -8.36 -5.68
C ARG A 122 -6.58 -7.60 -5.67
N CYS A 123 -6.63 -6.27 -5.59
CA CYS A 123 -5.44 -5.44 -5.50
C CYS A 123 -4.69 -5.66 -4.19
N ALA A 124 -5.39 -5.71 -3.06
CA ALA A 124 -4.78 -5.94 -1.75
C ALA A 124 -4.10 -7.31 -1.68
N ARG A 125 -4.75 -8.37 -2.17
CA ARG A 125 -4.16 -9.72 -2.26
C ARG A 125 -2.91 -9.72 -3.15
N ARG A 126 -2.97 -9.06 -4.30
CA ARG A 126 -1.83 -9.00 -5.21
C ARG A 126 -0.66 -8.21 -4.64
N LEU A 127 -0.92 -7.11 -3.94
CA LEU A 127 0.09 -6.34 -3.23
C LEU A 127 0.71 -7.14 -2.08
N ASP A 128 -0.10 -7.91 -1.34
CA ASP A 128 0.40 -8.81 -0.30
C ASP A 128 1.28 -9.93 -0.86
N GLU A 129 0.94 -10.50 -2.03
CA GLU A 129 1.81 -11.48 -2.72
C GLU A 129 3.19 -10.91 -3.11
N MET A 130 3.25 -9.61 -3.44
CA MET A 130 4.48 -8.92 -3.85
C MET A 130 5.20 -8.27 -2.67
N LEU A 131 4.64 -8.36 -1.46
CA LEU A 131 5.14 -7.66 -0.28
C LEU A 131 6.41 -8.31 0.26
N ASP A 132 7.48 -7.53 0.28
CA ASP A 132 8.75 -7.80 0.96
C ASP A 132 9.28 -6.50 1.59
N ALA A 133 10.40 -6.56 2.31
CA ALA A 133 10.99 -5.39 2.97
C ALA A 133 11.37 -4.28 1.98
N GLY A 134 11.79 -4.65 0.77
CA GLY A 134 12.21 -3.71 -0.27
C GLY A 134 11.05 -2.92 -0.90
N VAL A 135 9.81 -3.43 -0.85
CA VAL A 135 8.63 -2.74 -1.43
C VAL A 135 7.62 -2.27 -0.37
N ALA A 136 7.81 -2.66 0.90
CA ALA A 136 6.87 -2.35 1.97
C ALA A 136 6.62 -0.84 2.13
N LEU A 137 7.66 -0.02 2.03
CA LEU A 137 7.54 1.45 2.05
C LEU A 137 6.72 1.99 0.88
N GLU A 138 6.93 1.43 -0.33
CA GLU A 138 6.16 1.81 -1.51
C GLU A 138 4.68 1.45 -1.35
N ILE A 139 4.39 0.30 -0.76
CA ILE A 139 3.01 -0.14 -0.50
C ILE A 139 2.34 0.72 0.56
N LEU A 140 3.04 1.05 1.66
CA LEU A 140 2.49 1.87 2.75
C LEU A 140 2.28 3.33 2.37
N ARG A 141 3.07 3.86 1.43
CA ARG A 141 2.98 5.25 1.01
C ARG A 141 1.55 5.57 0.60
N ASP A 142 0.99 6.61 1.20
CA ASP A 142 -0.38 7.09 0.98
C ASP A 142 -1.51 6.09 1.35
N LEU A 143 -1.18 4.83 1.73
CA LEU A 143 -2.19 3.83 2.07
C LEU A 143 -2.99 4.23 3.31
N ARG A 144 -2.39 4.97 4.25
CA ARG A 144 -3.09 5.46 5.46
C ARG A 144 -4.34 6.28 5.14
N PHE A 145 -4.38 7.00 4.00
CA PHE A 145 -5.56 7.76 3.58
C PHE A 145 -6.74 6.87 3.20
N LEU A 146 -6.48 5.59 2.90
CA LEU A 146 -7.46 4.59 2.54
C LEU A 146 -7.84 3.69 3.73
N CYS A 147 -7.10 3.78 4.84
CA CYS A 147 -7.29 2.96 6.02
C CYS A 147 -8.18 3.67 7.06
N ALA A 148 -9.19 2.98 7.57
CA ALA A 148 -10.07 3.52 8.60
C ALA A 148 -9.43 3.55 10.00
N ARG A 149 -8.44 2.68 10.25
CA ARG A 149 -7.87 2.45 11.59
C ARG A 149 -6.55 3.16 11.85
N LEU A 150 -5.91 3.72 10.82
CA LEU A 150 -4.65 4.43 11.00
C LEU A 150 -4.89 5.89 11.39
N PRO A 151 -4.05 6.44 12.30
CA PRO A 151 -4.12 7.85 12.66
C PRO A 151 -3.94 8.74 11.42
N GLY A 152 -4.77 9.77 11.29
CA GLY A 152 -4.71 10.69 10.15
C GLY A 152 -5.40 10.18 8.88
N ALA A 153 -6.24 9.13 8.98
CA ALA A 153 -7.16 8.80 7.91
C ALA A 153 -7.99 10.05 7.57
N ALA A 154 -7.56 10.76 6.53
CA ALA A 154 -8.29 11.92 6.05
C ALA A 154 -9.61 11.43 5.47
N SER A 155 -10.64 12.22 5.66
CA SER A 155 -11.89 12.01 4.93
C SER A 155 -11.55 11.79 3.46
N ALA A 156 -12.01 10.67 2.91
CA ALA A 156 -12.01 10.47 1.47
C ALA A 156 -12.59 11.74 0.81
N PRO A 157 -12.12 12.13 -0.38
CA PRO A 157 -12.72 13.25 -1.10
C PRO A 157 -14.23 13.06 -1.11
N PRO A 158 -15.02 14.14 -0.99
CA PRO A 158 -16.46 14.03 -0.88
C PRO A 158 -16.99 13.22 -2.06
N LEU A 159 -17.38 11.99 -1.77
CA LEU A 159 -18.10 11.17 -2.75
C LEU A 159 -19.38 11.92 -3.09
N PRO A 160 -19.80 11.91 -4.36
CA PRO A 160 -21.12 12.43 -4.71
C PRO A 160 -22.13 11.77 -3.76
N ALA A 161 -23.04 12.57 -3.20
CA ALA A 161 -23.97 12.17 -2.17
C ALA A 161 -24.72 10.88 -2.55
N LEU A 162 -24.13 9.75 -2.19
CA LEU A 162 -24.72 8.42 -2.32
C LEU A 162 -25.41 8.16 -0.99
N SER A 163 -26.71 8.26 -0.97
CA SER A 163 -27.57 8.09 0.21
C SER A 163 -27.79 6.64 0.61
N ASP A 164 -26.87 5.70 0.31
CA ASP A 164 -27.15 4.28 0.43
C ASP A 164 -26.24 3.56 1.41
N ASP A 165 -26.85 2.76 2.29
CA ASP A 165 -26.19 1.75 3.13
C ASP A 165 -25.26 0.82 2.35
N ALA A 166 -25.53 0.61 1.05
CA ALA A 166 -24.71 -0.17 0.15
C ALA A 166 -23.35 0.51 -0.13
N ALA A 167 -23.33 1.83 -0.36
CA ALA A 167 -22.11 2.58 -0.57
C ALA A 167 -21.24 2.60 0.70
N ALA A 168 -21.86 2.82 1.86
CA ALA A 168 -21.18 2.77 3.15
C ALA A 168 -20.57 1.39 3.43
N ARG A 169 -21.30 0.31 3.12
CA ARG A 169 -20.77 -1.06 3.24
C ARG A 169 -19.60 -1.32 2.31
N SER A 170 -19.68 -0.88 1.05
CA SER A 170 -18.58 -1.03 0.08
C SER A 170 -17.34 -0.25 0.51
N LEU A 171 -17.52 0.97 1.01
CA LEU A 171 -16.42 1.78 1.56
C LEU A 171 -15.77 1.08 2.76
N ALA A 172 -16.56 0.59 3.70
CA ALA A 172 -16.07 -0.13 4.87
C ALA A 172 -15.30 -1.41 4.47
N GLN A 173 -15.75 -2.12 3.44
CA GLN A 173 -15.02 -3.28 2.91
C GLN A 173 -13.71 -2.87 2.24
N CYS A 174 -13.69 -1.82 1.41
CA CYS A 174 -12.46 -1.31 0.81
C CYS A 174 -11.44 -0.92 1.89
N SER A 175 -11.88 -0.18 2.91
CA SER A 175 -11.02 0.20 4.05
C SER A 175 -10.47 -1.01 4.79
N ARG A 176 -11.26 -2.07 4.99
CA ARG A 176 -10.79 -3.31 5.64
C ARG A 176 -9.66 -3.98 4.86
N TRP A 177 -9.74 -4.04 3.53
CA TRP A 177 -8.66 -4.58 2.71
C TRP A 177 -7.40 -3.74 2.81
N CYS A 178 -7.54 -2.42 2.81
CA CYS A 178 -6.42 -1.49 3.01
C CYS A 178 -5.81 -1.63 4.42
N ASP A 179 -6.64 -1.70 5.48
CA ASP A 179 -6.19 -1.91 6.86
C ASP A 179 -5.40 -3.22 7.02
N SER A 180 -5.89 -4.31 6.40
CA SER A 180 -5.23 -5.61 6.47
C SER A 180 -3.89 -5.62 5.73
N LEU A 181 -3.82 -4.99 4.55
CA LEU A 181 -2.58 -4.86 3.79
C LEU A 181 -1.57 -3.98 4.54
N ALA A 182 -2.01 -2.85 5.10
CA ALA A 182 -1.15 -1.96 5.89
C ALA A 182 -0.60 -2.67 7.14
N HIS A 183 -1.44 -3.48 7.80
CA HIS A 183 -0.99 -4.29 8.93
C HIS A 183 0.11 -5.27 8.52
N ASN A 184 -0.08 -6.03 7.44
CA ASN A 184 0.93 -6.97 6.94
C ASN A 184 2.22 -6.26 6.50
N ALA A 185 2.11 -5.10 5.83
CA ALA A 185 3.26 -4.31 5.43
C ALA A 185 4.06 -3.80 6.64
N LEU A 186 3.38 -3.35 7.70
CA LEU A 186 4.04 -2.93 8.94
C LEU A 186 4.73 -4.09 9.65
N LEU A 187 4.19 -5.31 9.61
CA LEU A 187 4.85 -6.49 10.18
C LEU A 187 6.13 -6.84 9.41
N VAL A 188 6.12 -6.73 8.08
CA VAL A 188 7.32 -6.95 7.25
C VAL A 188 8.39 -5.91 7.58
N LEU A 189 8.00 -4.65 7.77
CA LEU A 189 8.91 -3.58 8.21
C LEU A 189 9.44 -3.80 9.63
N ASP A 190 8.64 -4.37 10.52
CA ASP A 190 9.11 -4.73 11.86
C ASP A 190 10.18 -5.82 11.80
N ASP A 191 10.03 -6.78 10.88
CA ASP A 191 10.92 -7.95 10.80
C ASP A 191 12.27 -7.64 10.14
N ASP A 192 12.28 -6.76 9.14
CA ASP A 192 13.50 -6.27 8.47
C ASP A 192 13.48 -4.74 8.39
N ALA A 193 13.62 -4.11 9.56
CA ALA A 193 13.60 -2.66 9.67
C ALA A 193 14.83 -2.01 9.02
N ASP A 194 15.98 -2.67 9.01
CA ASP A 194 17.20 -2.10 8.46
C ASP A 194 17.10 -1.86 6.96
N THR A 195 16.50 -2.78 6.21
CA THR A 195 16.26 -2.61 4.77
C THR A 195 15.38 -1.38 4.52
N ALA A 196 14.29 -1.25 5.26
CA ALA A 196 13.38 -0.12 5.10
C ALA A 196 13.99 1.22 5.56
N LEU A 197 14.70 1.23 6.68
CA LEU A 197 15.33 2.43 7.22
C LEU A 197 16.48 2.94 6.35
N ASN A 198 17.14 2.07 5.59
CA ASN A 198 18.20 2.44 4.65
C ASN A 198 17.68 2.81 3.25
N ASP A 199 16.42 2.60 2.96
CA ASP A 199 15.81 2.93 1.67
C ASP A 199 15.70 4.46 1.48
N GLU A 200 16.10 4.96 0.31
CA GLU A 200 16.00 6.38 -0.04
C GLU A 200 14.54 6.89 -0.05
N ARG A 201 13.59 6.01 -0.36
CA ARG A 201 12.15 6.33 -0.35
C ARG A 201 11.63 6.73 1.03
N LEU A 202 12.32 6.37 2.10
CA LEU A 202 12.00 6.81 3.45
C LEU A 202 12.05 8.33 3.56
N GLU A 203 12.98 8.98 2.87
CA GLU A 203 13.14 10.43 2.88
C GLU A 203 11.95 11.19 2.29
N ASP A 204 11.17 10.54 1.42
CA ASP A 204 9.98 11.10 0.77
C ASP A 204 8.69 10.95 1.58
N LEU A 205 8.72 10.18 2.67
CA LEU A 205 7.55 9.95 3.50
C LEU A 205 7.05 11.24 4.16
N THR A 206 5.76 11.32 4.40
CA THR A 206 5.19 12.36 5.26
C THR A 206 5.61 12.13 6.72
N TYR A 207 5.47 13.15 7.56
CA TYR A 207 5.75 13.01 8.99
C TYR A 207 4.92 11.90 9.64
N GLU A 208 3.65 11.82 9.26
CA GLU A 208 2.72 10.84 9.80
C GLU A 208 3.03 9.41 9.34
N ASP A 209 3.41 9.23 8.06
CA ASP A 209 3.82 7.91 7.54
C ASP A 209 5.11 7.44 8.21
N LEU A 210 6.10 8.35 8.38
CA LEU A 210 7.31 8.05 9.12
C LEU A 210 6.99 7.68 10.58
N ALA A 211 6.10 8.44 11.23
CA ALA A 211 5.71 8.21 12.63
C ALA A 211 5.05 6.84 12.83
N LEU A 212 4.26 6.36 11.86
CA LEU A 212 3.67 5.01 11.88
C LEU A 212 4.73 3.92 11.94
N ILE A 213 5.89 4.15 11.35
CA ILE A 213 6.99 3.19 11.32
C ILE A 213 7.85 3.34 12.56
N VAL A 214 8.43 4.51 12.80
CA VAL A 214 9.50 4.69 13.79
C VAL A 214 9.02 4.68 15.24
N LYS A 215 7.73 4.95 15.50
CA LYS A 215 7.13 4.85 16.85
C LYS A 215 6.83 3.41 17.28
N ARG A 216 7.00 2.42 16.41
CA ARG A 216 6.74 1.02 16.72
C ARG A 216 7.81 0.46 17.63
N ASP A 217 7.40 -0.12 18.76
CA ASP A 217 8.32 -0.79 19.68
C ASP A 217 8.85 -2.11 19.10
N THR A 218 8.13 -2.70 18.13
CA THR A 218 8.40 -4.02 17.53
C THR A 218 9.44 -4.00 16.41
N LEU A 219 9.95 -2.82 16.00
CA LEU A 219 11.00 -2.70 14.99
C LEU A 219 12.24 -3.51 15.36
N ARG A 220 12.65 -4.43 14.51
CA ARG A 220 13.89 -5.18 14.65
C ARG A 220 15.00 -4.50 13.88
N VAL A 221 15.73 -3.66 14.58
CA VAL A 221 16.90 -2.96 14.03
C VAL A 221 18.18 -3.66 14.51
N SER A 222 19.19 -3.74 13.65
CA SER A 222 20.50 -4.27 14.03
C SER A 222 21.19 -3.38 15.08
N SER A 223 21.01 -2.06 14.95
CA SER A 223 21.47 -1.05 15.90
C SER A 223 20.50 0.14 15.92
N GLU A 224 20.28 0.72 17.09
CA GLU A 224 19.49 1.97 17.22
C GLU A 224 20.17 3.15 16.50
N LEU A 225 21.45 3.03 16.14
CA LEU A 225 22.15 3.99 15.29
C LEU A 225 21.54 4.07 13.89
N VAL A 226 21.16 2.92 13.30
CA VAL A 226 20.49 2.88 11.97
C VAL A 226 19.22 3.73 11.99
N LEU A 227 18.43 3.61 13.05
CA LEU A 227 17.22 4.42 13.22
C LEU A 227 17.55 5.91 13.38
N ALA A 228 18.57 6.26 14.18
CA ALA A 228 18.98 7.65 14.35
C ALA A 228 19.49 8.27 13.03
N GLU A 229 20.30 7.54 12.27
CA GLU A 229 20.80 7.96 10.95
C GLU A 229 19.65 8.15 9.94
N ALA A 230 18.69 7.22 9.90
CA ALA A 230 17.49 7.32 9.05
C ALA A 230 16.67 8.57 9.37
N LEU A 231 16.44 8.86 10.64
CA LEU A 231 15.75 10.08 11.08
C LEU A 231 16.52 11.36 10.70
N SER A 232 17.85 11.35 10.80
CA SER A 232 18.69 12.48 10.39
C SER A 232 18.61 12.74 8.88
N ARG A 233 18.61 11.68 8.05
CA ARG A 233 18.42 11.80 6.59
C ARG A 233 17.05 12.36 6.26
N TRP A 234 15.99 11.79 6.86
CA TRP A 234 14.63 12.29 6.65
C TRP A 234 14.48 13.76 7.06
N ALA A 235 15.02 14.17 8.23
CA ALA A 235 14.98 15.55 8.69
C ALA A 235 15.69 16.50 7.72
N THR A 236 16.83 16.06 7.17
CA THR A 236 17.57 16.81 6.16
C THR A 236 16.74 16.98 4.90
N ALA A 237 16.09 15.93 4.40
CA ALA A 237 15.19 15.99 3.26
C ALA A 237 13.96 16.87 3.54
N ALA A 238 13.38 16.78 4.74
CA ALA A 238 12.26 17.62 5.16
C ALA A 238 12.63 19.11 5.19
N CYS A 239 13.81 19.47 5.72
CA CYS A 239 14.32 20.86 5.68
C CYS A 239 14.48 21.35 4.23
N LYS A 240 15.03 20.52 3.33
CA LYS A 240 15.14 20.88 1.90
C LYS A 240 13.78 21.09 1.25
N ARG A 241 12.79 20.21 1.49
CA ARG A 241 11.42 20.36 0.95
C ARG A 241 10.75 21.64 1.44
N THR A 242 10.97 22.02 2.69
CA THR A 242 10.41 23.24 3.28
C THR A 242 11.28 24.48 3.07
N LYS A 243 12.39 24.38 2.32
CA LYS A 243 13.36 25.47 2.05
C LYS A 243 13.90 26.12 3.33
N ARG A 244 14.10 25.34 4.38
CA ARG A 244 14.73 25.79 5.64
C ARG A 244 16.23 25.51 5.60
N GLU A 245 17.00 26.32 6.32
CA GLU A 245 18.44 26.09 6.50
C GLU A 245 18.70 24.74 7.22
N LEU A 246 19.78 24.08 6.84
CA LEU A 246 20.17 22.79 7.41
C LEU A 246 20.90 22.97 8.75
N THR A 247 20.18 23.48 9.75
CA THR A 247 20.67 23.61 11.13
C THR A 247 20.14 22.46 11.98
N SER A 248 20.86 22.10 13.06
CA SER A 248 20.40 21.11 14.02
C SER A 248 19.05 21.49 14.65
N ALA A 249 18.82 22.78 14.91
CA ALA A 249 17.53 23.26 15.42
C ALA A 249 16.37 23.02 14.43
N ASN A 250 16.58 23.26 13.14
CA ASN A 250 15.56 23.03 12.12
C ASN A 250 15.32 21.52 11.89
N LYS A 251 16.34 20.68 11.96
CA LYS A 251 16.20 19.23 11.90
C LYS A 251 15.37 18.71 13.08
N ARG A 252 15.68 19.15 14.31
CA ARG A 252 14.91 18.80 15.50
C ARG A 252 13.47 19.28 15.41
N ALA A 253 13.24 20.50 14.94
CA ALA A 253 11.90 21.03 14.73
C ALA A 253 11.09 20.23 13.69
N ALA A 254 11.75 19.69 12.64
CA ALA A 254 11.11 18.85 11.66
C ALA A 254 10.72 17.45 12.22
N LEU A 255 11.56 16.90 13.11
CA LEU A 255 11.33 15.59 13.74
C LEU A 255 10.35 15.65 14.90
N GLY A 256 10.34 16.75 15.67
CA GLY A 256 9.57 16.83 16.89
C GLY A 256 9.80 15.63 17.82
N GLU A 257 8.73 14.95 18.20
CA GLU A 257 8.81 13.76 19.08
C GLU A 257 9.55 12.56 18.48
N LEU A 258 9.69 12.50 17.14
CA LEU A 258 10.36 11.36 16.50
C LEU A 258 11.85 11.31 16.83
N ALA A 259 12.47 12.45 17.18
CA ALA A 259 13.84 12.51 17.65
C ALA A 259 14.10 11.62 18.89
N TYR A 260 13.07 11.33 19.67
CA TYR A 260 13.12 10.51 20.88
C TYR A 260 12.81 9.02 20.65
N CYS A 261 12.59 8.59 19.40
CA CYS A 261 12.29 7.19 19.09
C CYS A 261 13.51 6.26 19.21
N PRO A 262 14.74 6.67 18.81
CA PRO A 262 15.93 5.82 19.02
C PRO A 262 16.23 5.61 20.51
N ARG A 263 16.65 4.41 20.84
CA ARG A 263 16.98 4.02 22.24
C ARG A 263 18.46 4.24 22.52
N TYR A 264 18.82 5.51 22.66
CA TYR A 264 20.21 5.97 22.74
C TYR A 264 21.04 5.28 23.82
N LEU A 265 20.45 4.83 24.93
CA LEU A 265 21.15 4.16 26.02
C LEU A 265 21.43 2.68 25.76
N LEU A 266 20.95 2.13 24.65
CA LEU A 266 21.34 0.80 24.17
C LEU A 266 22.60 0.85 23.30
N LEU A 267 22.97 2.03 22.80
CA LEU A 267 24.19 2.24 22.05
C LEU A 267 25.39 2.34 22.97
N SER A 268 26.56 1.88 22.53
CA SER A 268 27.78 1.93 23.26
C SER A 268 28.97 2.42 22.43
N GLY A 269 30.00 2.98 23.09
CA GLY A 269 31.26 3.38 22.46
C GLY A 269 31.03 4.32 21.27
N GLU A 270 31.59 3.95 20.12
CA GLU A 270 31.57 4.76 18.89
C GLU A 270 30.17 4.95 18.31
N GLU A 271 29.28 3.97 18.45
CA GLU A 271 27.90 4.10 17.95
C GLU A 271 27.14 5.22 18.67
N LEU A 272 27.32 5.30 20.00
CA LEU A 272 26.70 6.37 20.79
C LEU A 272 27.28 7.73 20.38
N ASP A 273 28.57 7.84 20.23
CA ASP A 273 29.23 9.10 19.87
C ASP A 273 28.76 9.53 18.45
N ARG A 274 28.63 8.60 17.50
CA ARG A 274 28.06 8.86 16.18
C ARG A 274 26.60 9.32 16.26
N ALA A 275 25.76 8.63 17.02
CA ALA A 275 24.34 9.00 17.17
C ALA A 275 24.19 10.40 17.79
N LEU A 276 25.00 10.75 18.79
CA LEU A 276 24.99 12.07 19.41
C LEU A 276 25.54 13.16 18.48
N SER A 277 26.46 12.84 17.57
CA SER A 277 26.97 13.78 16.56
C SER A 277 25.94 14.18 15.52
N LEU A 278 24.85 13.43 15.36
CA LEU A 278 23.73 13.79 14.47
C LEU A 278 22.90 14.97 14.98
N GLU A 279 23.12 15.38 16.23
CA GLU A 279 22.47 16.53 16.88
C GLU A 279 20.94 16.51 16.87
N LEU A 280 20.35 15.31 16.94
CA LEU A 280 18.89 15.14 16.99
C LEU A 280 18.28 15.50 18.34
N LEU A 281 19.09 15.41 19.41
CA LEU A 281 18.70 15.76 20.77
C LEU A 281 19.16 17.17 21.15
N GLU A 282 18.49 17.78 22.10
CA GLU A 282 18.91 19.04 22.70
C GLU A 282 20.27 18.89 23.44
N PRO A 283 21.08 19.95 23.57
CA PRO A 283 22.39 19.87 24.22
C PRO A 283 22.33 19.27 25.62
N MET A 284 21.30 19.62 26.40
CA MET A 284 21.11 19.09 27.76
C MET A 284 20.80 17.60 27.74
N GLU A 285 19.93 17.16 26.80
CA GLU A 285 19.57 15.74 26.64
C GLU A 285 20.80 14.91 26.24
N ARG A 286 21.61 15.42 25.30
CA ARG A 286 22.88 14.79 24.93
C ARG A 286 23.82 14.62 26.13
N ALA A 287 23.93 15.65 26.97
CA ALA A 287 24.74 15.60 28.16
C ALA A 287 24.22 14.54 29.17
N LEU A 288 22.89 14.46 29.35
CA LEU A 288 22.27 13.46 30.22
C LEU A 288 22.46 12.03 29.68
N VAL A 289 22.28 11.80 28.38
CA VAL A 289 22.55 10.48 27.75
C VAL A 289 24.01 10.09 27.92
N THR A 290 24.95 11.02 27.67
CA THR A 290 26.38 10.78 27.81
C THR A 290 26.76 10.44 29.28
N ALA A 291 26.26 11.22 30.24
CA ALA A 291 26.48 10.97 31.64
C ALA A 291 25.95 9.59 32.06
N ARG A 292 24.73 9.24 31.65
CA ARG A 292 24.10 7.96 31.98
C ARG A 292 24.84 6.76 31.38
N ALA A 293 25.19 6.87 30.09
CA ALA A 293 25.90 5.80 29.37
C ALA A 293 27.30 5.55 29.93
N ARG A 294 28.02 6.63 30.30
CA ARG A 294 29.38 6.57 30.85
C ARG A 294 29.41 6.44 32.37
N LYS A 295 28.27 6.29 33.04
CA LYS A 295 28.10 6.20 34.50
C LYS A 295 28.73 7.38 35.25
N LEU A 296 28.66 8.57 34.64
CA LEU A 296 29.10 9.82 35.23
C LEU A 296 27.98 10.49 36.05
N SER A 297 28.32 11.42 36.94
CA SER A 297 27.30 12.25 37.59
C SER A 297 26.55 13.11 36.57
N ALA A 298 25.22 13.20 36.74
CA ALA A 298 24.42 14.05 35.87
C ALA A 298 24.81 15.52 36.04
N PRO A 299 24.90 16.28 34.93
CA PRO A 299 25.31 17.69 34.97
C PRO A 299 24.28 18.59 35.68
N VAL A 300 23.03 18.13 35.79
CA VAL A 300 21.91 18.87 36.40
C VAL A 300 20.96 17.87 37.09
N PRO A 301 20.20 18.27 38.12
CA PRO A 301 19.14 17.44 38.68
C PRO A 301 18.15 16.98 37.60
N VAL A 302 17.92 15.68 37.53
CA VAL A 302 17.05 15.07 36.51
C VAL A 302 15.56 15.21 36.94
N GLY A 303 14.77 15.88 36.17
CA GLY A 303 13.31 15.96 36.39
C GLY A 303 12.57 14.66 36.05
N ALA A 304 11.33 14.52 36.50
CA ALA A 304 10.53 13.31 36.30
C ALA A 304 10.34 12.96 34.81
N GLU A 305 10.16 13.95 33.94
CA GLU A 305 10.03 13.76 32.50
C GLU A 305 11.30 13.22 31.85
N GLN A 306 12.45 13.80 32.22
CA GLN A 306 13.77 13.37 31.74
C GLN A 306 14.09 11.96 32.21
N GLU A 307 13.77 11.62 33.47
CA GLU A 307 13.93 10.25 33.97
C GLU A 307 13.04 9.26 33.21
N SER A 308 11.82 9.65 32.84
CA SER A 308 10.93 8.83 32.00
C SER A 308 11.54 8.58 30.62
N LEU A 309 12.12 9.60 29.99
CA LEU A 309 12.81 9.47 28.69
C LEU A 309 14.05 8.56 28.82
N LEU A 310 14.86 8.74 29.84
CA LEU A 310 16.04 7.90 30.09
C LEU A 310 15.66 6.42 30.27
N ARG A 311 14.57 6.13 31.01
CA ARG A 311 14.04 4.76 31.15
C ARG A 311 13.57 4.19 29.82
N ARG A 312 12.87 4.99 28.99
CA ARG A 312 12.46 4.58 27.67
C ARG A 312 13.64 4.26 26.77
N TRP A 313 14.69 5.10 26.77
CA TRP A 313 15.90 4.89 25.98
C TRP A 313 16.76 3.71 26.42
N ALA A 314 16.60 3.26 27.66
CA ALA A 314 17.31 2.09 28.20
C ALA A 314 16.54 0.76 28.01
N ARG A 315 15.27 0.82 27.58
CA ARG A 315 14.44 -0.38 27.45
C ARG A 315 14.75 -1.09 26.13
N PRO A 316 15.11 -2.39 26.11
CA PRO A 316 15.31 -3.13 24.87
C PRO A 316 14.00 -3.32 24.10
N ARG A 317 14.11 -3.47 22.79
CA ARG A 317 12.95 -3.77 21.94
C ARG A 317 12.50 -5.21 22.17
N PRO A 318 11.18 -5.51 22.06
CA PRO A 318 10.68 -6.88 22.13
C PRO A 318 11.30 -7.72 21.00
N THR A 319 11.64 -8.96 21.29
CA THR A 319 12.15 -9.91 20.30
C THR A 319 11.03 -10.67 19.58
N GLU A 320 9.85 -10.73 20.21
CA GLU A 320 8.69 -11.42 19.64
C GLU A 320 7.83 -10.47 18.80
N PRO A 321 7.26 -10.93 17.68
CA PRO A 321 6.32 -10.13 16.89
C PRO A 321 5.07 -9.83 17.72
N ALA A 322 4.63 -8.57 17.71
CA ALA A 322 3.45 -8.13 18.47
C ALA A 322 2.13 -8.70 17.93
N ALA A 323 2.10 -9.17 16.70
CA ALA A 323 0.90 -9.65 16.02
C ALA A 323 1.23 -10.63 14.91
N LEU A 324 0.21 -11.39 14.49
CA LEU A 324 0.29 -12.28 13.33
C LEU A 324 -0.20 -11.55 12.07
N PRO A 325 0.31 -11.93 10.88
CA PRO A 325 -0.18 -11.40 9.63
C PRO A 325 -1.65 -11.79 9.40
N VAL A 326 -2.40 -10.89 8.77
CA VAL A 326 -3.75 -11.20 8.29
C VAL A 326 -3.60 -12.01 7.01
N HIS A 327 -4.30 -13.15 6.94
CA HIS A 327 -4.27 -14.01 5.78
C HIS A 327 -4.96 -13.34 4.57
N LEU A 328 -4.17 -12.77 3.68
CA LEU A 328 -4.61 -12.14 2.43
C LEU A 328 -4.20 -12.95 1.20
N SER A 329 -3.02 -13.56 1.24
CA SER A 329 -2.41 -14.28 0.13
C SER A 329 -1.61 -15.48 0.66
N PRO A 330 -1.14 -16.38 -0.21
CA PRO A 330 -0.25 -17.48 0.20
C PRO A 330 1.02 -17.02 0.94
N ARG A 331 1.48 -15.78 0.68
CA ARG A 331 2.62 -15.22 1.42
C ARG A 331 2.33 -15.04 2.91
N SER A 332 1.12 -14.63 3.24
CA SER A 332 0.69 -14.37 4.63
C SER A 332 0.00 -15.57 5.28
N GLU A 333 -0.02 -16.73 4.62
CA GLU A 333 -0.49 -17.96 5.25
C GLU A 333 0.46 -18.39 6.38
N PRO A 334 -0.07 -18.77 7.55
CA PRO A 334 0.75 -19.36 8.59
C PRO A 334 1.40 -20.64 8.05
N PRO A 335 2.65 -20.95 8.45
CA PRO A 335 3.29 -22.21 8.09
C PRO A 335 2.32 -23.35 8.43
N VAL A 336 2.04 -24.21 7.43
CA VAL A 336 1.26 -25.42 7.67
C VAL A 336 2.13 -26.28 8.59
N GLU A 337 1.75 -26.41 9.85
CA GLU A 337 2.37 -27.41 10.72
C GLU A 337 2.13 -28.77 10.06
N GLU A 338 3.18 -29.31 9.43
CA GLU A 338 3.14 -30.70 9.00
C GLU A 338 2.77 -31.54 10.24
N PRO A 339 1.69 -32.34 10.17
CA PRO A 339 1.32 -33.17 11.29
C PRO A 339 2.52 -34.05 11.63
N GLN A 340 3.14 -33.80 12.79
CA GLN A 340 4.25 -34.61 13.26
C GLN A 340 3.77 -36.05 13.24
N PRO A 341 4.50 -36.97 12.58
CA PRO A 341 4.09 -38.37 12.54
C PRO A 341 4.00 -38.86 13.98
N SER A 342 2.77 -39.07 14.44
CA SER A 342 2.48 -39.58 15.76
C SER A 342 3.26 -40.87 15.94
N LYS A 343 4.14 -40.93 16.97
CA LYS A 343 4.95 -42.13 17.33
C LYS A 343 4.13 -43.31 17.80
N LEU A 344 2.87 -43.38 17.43
CA LEU A 344 1.94 -44.46 17.77
C LEU A 344 1.43 -45.07 16.47
N CYS A 345 2.21 -45.98 15.88
CA CYS A 345 1.74 -47.17 15.15
C CYS A 345 2.91 -47.85 14.38
N ALA A 346 3.90 -48.31 15.09
CA ALA A 346 4.79 -49.34 14.58
C ALA A 346 4.19 -50.75 14.88
N ARG A 347 3.03 -51.04 14.32
CA ARG A 347 2.57 -52.43 14.14
C ARG A 347 2.26 -52.66 12.68
N ARG A 348 3.26 -53.18 11.98
CA ARG A 348 3.13 -53.72 10.61
C ARG A 348 2.07 -54.83 10.60
N PRO A 349 0.95 -54.74 9.87
CA PRO A 349 0.15 -55.91 9.58
C PRO A 349 0.83 -56.78 8.54
N LYS A 350 0.90 -58.09 8.80
CA LYS A 350 1.40 -59.09 7.90
C LYS A 350 0.54 -59.11 6.62
N ARG A 351 1.22 -59.08 5.46
CA ARG A 351 0.66 -59.18 4.12
C ARG A 351 -0.05 -60.53 3.92
N PRO A 352 -1.32 -60.58 3.51
CA PRO A 352 -1.92 -61.82 3.01
C PRO A 352 -1.43 -62.09 1.58
N LYS A 353 -1.17 -63.35 1.29
CA LYS A 353 -0.76 -63.85 -0.03
C LYS A 353 -1.88 -63.69 -1.05
N GLN A 354 -1.57 -63.11 -2.20
CA GLN A 354 -2.43 -63.04 -3.38
C GLN A 354 -2.59 -64.41 -4.06
N PRO A 355 -3.77 -64.78 -4.54
CA PRO A 355 -3.93 -65.74 -5.60
C PRO A 355 -3.88 -65.04 -6.96
N SER A 356 -3.14 -65.65 -7.85
CA SER A 356 -3.00 -65.37 -9.27
C SER A 356 -4.27 -65.65 -10.03
N PHE A 357 -4.80 -64.67 -10.80
CA PHE A 357 -5.65 -64.96 -11.97
C PHE A 357 -5.41 -63.94 -13.07
N ALA A 358 -5.46 -64.43 -14.31
CA ALA A 358 -5.05 -63.88 -15.57
C ALA A 358 -6.07 -62.90 -16.17
N PRO A 359 -5.76 -62.29 -17.32
CA PRO A 359 -6.29 -60.94 -17.67
C PRO A 359 -7.58 -61.00 -18.50
N GLU A 360 -8.43 -60.01 -18.30
CA GLU A 360 -9.56 -59.77 -19.21
C GLU A 360 -9.71 -58.27 -19.59
N GLU A 361 -10.04 -58.10 -20.78
CA GLU A 361 -10.16 -57.06 -21.77
C GLU A 361 -10.60 -55.64 -21.40
N LYS A 362 -10.08 -54.75 -22.23
CA LYS A 362 -10.39 -53.31 -22.39
C LYS A 362 -11.88 -53.04 -22.57
N ARG A 363 -12.44 -52.15 -21.71
CA ARG A 363 -13.59 -51.35 -22.09
C ARG A 363 -13.28 -49.84 -21.81
N LYS A 364 -13.16 -49.11 -22.90
CA LYS A 364 -13.11 -47.63 -22.91
C LYS A 364 -14.41 -47.05 -22.32
N LYS A 365 -14.31 -46.25 -21.25
CA LYS A 365 -15.36 -45.30 -20.91
C LYS A 365 -14.76 -43.89 -21.00
N LYS A 366 -15.30 -43.11 -21.96
CA LYS A 366 -15.10 -41.66 -22.11
C LYS A 366 -15.66 -40.95 -20.87
N GLY A 367 -14.79 -40.29 -20.12
CA GLY A 367 -15.20 -39.37 -19.05
C GLY A 367 -15.52 -37.97 -19.63
N CYS A 368 -16.73 -37.55 -19.38
CA CYS A 368 -17.27 -36.25 -19.72
C CYS A 368 -16.90 -35.26 -18.57
N CYS A 369 -15.99 -34.33 -18.82
CA CYS A 369 -15.76 -33.16 -18.00
C CYS A 369 -15.49 -31.95 -18.91
N ALA A 370 -16.51 -31.52 -19.66
CA ALA A 370 -16.47 -30.30 -20.43
C ALA A 370 -17.89 -29.75 -20.66
N CYS A 371 -18.66 -29.51 -19.58
CA CYS A 371 -19.99 -28.90 -19.67
C CYS A 371 -20.34 -28.06 -18.45
N PHE A 372 -19.44 -27.17 -17.98
CA PHE A 372 -19.82 -26.20 -16.93
C PHE A 372 -19.43 -24.74 -17.25
N GLY A 373 -18.90 -24.47 -18.44
CA GLY A 373 -18.47 -23.13 -18.86
C GLY A 373 -19.40 -22.39 -19.81
N GLU A 374 -20.27 -23.10 -20.53
CA GLU A 374 -21.08 -22.48 -21.62
C GLU A 374 -22.49 -22.04 -21.20
N GLY A 375 -22.99 -22.48 -20.06
CA GLY A 375 -24.36 -22.16 -19.62
C GLY A 375 -24.55 -20.73 -19.12
N LEU A 376 -23.52 -20.09 -18.58
CA LEU A 376 -23.59 -18.73 -18.01
C LEU A 376 -23.44 -17.63 -19.06
N LEU A 377 -22.75 -17.91 -20.16
CA LEU A 377 -22.60 -16.90 -21.26
C LEU A 377 -23.86 -16.76 -22.10
N ARG A 378 -24.68 -17.82 -22.22
CA ARG A 378 -25.95 -17.76 -22.97
C ARG A 378 -27.09 -17.07 -22.22
N ALA A 379 -27.07 -17.10 -20.89
CA ALA A 379 -28.09 -16.41 -20.09
C ALA A 379 -27.92 -14.87 -20.10
N PHE A 380 -26.72 -14.36 -20.38
CA PHE A 380 -26.48 -12.91 -20.46
C PHE A 380 -26.80 -12.31 -21.83
N ILE A 381 -26.82 -13.10 -22.90
CA ILE A 381 -27.09 -12.63 -24.26
C ILE A 381 -28.63 -12.53 -24.52
N CYS A 382 -29.45 -13.33 -23.83
CA CYS A 382 -30.89 -13.28 -23.96
C CYS A 382 -31.62 -12.21 -23.14
N LEU A 383 -30.92 -11.37 -22.41
CA LEU A 383 -31.49 -10.29 -21.61
C LEU A 383 -31.36 -8.91 -22.28
N PHE A 384 -30.76 -8.84 -23.47
CA PHE A 384 -30.48 -7.57 -24.17
C PHE A 384 -30.78 -7.57 -25.66
N ASP A 385 -31.68 -8.46 -26.17
CA ASP A 385 -32.37 -8.27 -27.46
C ASP A 385 -33.70 -7.60 -27.27
#